data_15fabb397a57693ecd327377d48df8cd
#
_entry.id   15fabb397a57693ecd327377d48df8cd
#
_cell.length_a   1.000
_cell.length_b   1.000
_cell.length_c   1.000
_cell.angle_alpha   90.00
_cell.angle_beta   90.00
_cell.angle_gamma   90.00
#
_symmetry.space_group_name_H-M   'P 1'
#
loop_
_entity.id
_entity.type
_entity.pdbx_description
1 polymer ?
#
loop_
_entity_poly.entity_id
_entity_poly.type
_entity_poly.pdbx_seq_one_letter_code
_entity_poly.pdbx_strand_id
1 'polypeptide(L)'
;MNYISTRTVGGDKQTAAYVIKKGLADDGGLYIPESIPSLDEVAISALAGMTYTERAAYILSLFLTDYSESELKAAAEAAYSTEKFGGPAAPIAKVGDDYFLELWHGPTSAFKDMALQIMPRLLSLSLGKTGEEKDAYILVATSGDTGKAALEGYCDIDRVKIQVFYPVNGVSNIQKKQMASQKGSNVNVVSINGNFDDAQSGVKAIFANEDAKRALEEKGLFFSSANSINWGRLAPQIVYYVSAYCDLIAEGEIKFGDLLDVTVPTGNFGNILAAYIAKKMGLPLGKLVCASNKNDILTDFINNGIYDKRREFFTTVSPSMDILISSNLERLLWFTVGAEKTAECMERLAKDGIYTLDNEAMEIIRNDFAGYACSEEETKQTIKDIFSECGYLCDTHTAVAAFAAKKYKRESGNKMLVVSTASPYKFAPAVLSALGEEVPCDDFDALDKLFAVAKCAIPKNLAGLRDAEVRFTKTIEPSEMINSL
;
A
#
# COMPACT_ATOMS: atom_id res chain seq x y z
N MET A 1 3.54 -23.51 4.29
CA MET A 1 4.48 -22.37 4.27
C MET A 1 4.75 -21.97 5.70
N ASN A 2 6.01 -21.79 6.07
CA ASN A 2 6.41 -21.28 7.39
C ASN A 2 6.85 -19.81 7.25
N TYR A 3 6.72 -19.08 8.34
CA TYR A 3 7.14 -17.69 8.45
C TYR A 3 8.15 -17.53 9.57
N ILE A 4 9.12 -16.65 9.36
CA ILE A 4 10.20 -16.33 10.31
C ILE A 4 10.32 -14.81 10.46
N SER A 5 10.99 -14.35 11.51
CA SER A 5 11.34 -12.93 11.66
C SER A 5 12.50 -12.55 10.74
N THR A 6 12.48 -11.33 10.23
CA THR A 6 13.61 -10.73 9.48
C THR A 6 14.86 -10.48 10.33
N ARG A 7 14.77 -10.54 11.67
CA ARG A 7 15.87 -10.18 12.59
C ARG A 7 16.44 -11.35 13.39
N THR A 8 15.78 -12.51 13.36
CA THR A 8 16.22 -13.68 14.13
C THR A 8 16.70 -14.80 13.22
N VAL A 9 17.89 -15.33 13.49
CA VAL A 9 18.43 -16.54 12.84
C VAL A 9 17.90 -17.77 13.58
N GLY A 10 17.26 -18.72 12.89
CA GLY A 10 16.80 -19.98 13.47
C GLY A 10 15.65 -19.83 14.49
N GLY A 11 14.88 -18.73 14.40
CA GLY A 11 13.71 -18.50 15.25
C GLY A 11 12.56 -19.47 15.00
N ASP A 12 11.54 -19.41 15.87
CA ASP A 12 10.34 -20.24 15.77
C ASP A 12 9.60 -20.00 14.45
N LYS A 13 9.25 -21.08 13.80
CA LYS A 13 8.47 -21.07 12.56
C LYS A 13 6.99 -20.88 12.89
N GLN A 14 6.38 -19.89 12.24
CA GLN A 14 4.98 -19.53 12.46
C GLN A 14 4.11 -19.86 11.24
N THR A 15 2.81 -20.05 11.44
CA THR A 15 1.82 -20.21 10.37
C THR A 15 1.39 -18.86 9.79
N ALA A 16 0.77 -18.84 8.60
CA ALA A 16 0.27 -17.61 8.01
C ALA A 16 -0.82 -16.97 8.88
N ALA A 17 -1.73 -17.74 9.45
CA ALA A 17 -2.77 -17.24 10.35
C ALA A 17 -2.17 -16.57 11.60
N TYR A 18 -1.13 -17.18 12.19
CA TYR A 18 -0.44 -16.58 13.32
C TYR A 18 0.18 -15.21 12.96
N VAL A 19 0.91 -15.12 11.85
CA VAL A 19 1.61 -13.88 11.49
C VAL A 19 0.66 -12.77 11.04
N ILE A 20 -0.48 -13.11 10.42
CA ILE A 20 -1.52 -12.14 10.08
C ILE A 20 -2.17 -11.59 11.35
N LYS A 21 -2.47 -12.45 12.34
CA LYS A 21 -3.00 -12.02 13.64
C LYS A 21 -1.99 -11.17 14.41
N LYS A 22 -0.74 -11.60 14.50
CA LYS A 22 0.31 -10.95 15.28
C LYS A 22 0.81 -9.65 14.65
N GLY A 23 1.00 -9.63 13.33
CA GLY A 23 1.46 -8.48 12.55
C GLY A 23 2.95 -8.19 12.62
N LEU A 24 3.55 -8.18 13.80
CA LEU A 24 4.97 -7.89 14.08
C LEU A 24 5.54 -8.98 14.96
N ALA A 25 6.80 -9.38 14.71
CA ALA A 25 7.49 -10.36 15.54
C ALA A 25 7.90 -9.76 16.90
N ASP A 26 8.12 -10.63 17.90
CA ASP A 26 8.43 -10.19 19.26
C ASP A 26 9.80 -9.51 19.40
N ASP A 27 10.72 -9.80 18.48
CA ASP A 27 12.01 -9.14 18.33
C ASP A 27 11.94 -7.77 17.60
N GLY A 28 10.74 -7.34 17.23
CA GLY A 28 10.48 -6.13 16.45
C GLY A 28 10.75 -6.28 14.94
N GLY A 29 11.12 -7.48 14.47
CA GLY A 29 11.29 -7.80 13.06
C GLY A 29 9.98 -8.02 12.34
N LEU A 30 10.04 -8.01 11.01
CA LEU A 30 8.89 -8.28 10.17
C LEU A 30 8.80 -9.78 9.86
N TYR A 31 7.57 -10.30 9.73
CA TYR A 31 7.41 -11.66 9.25
C TYR A 31 7.61 -11.77 7.74
N ILE A 32 8.35 -12.82 7.33
CA ILE A 32 8.62 -13.15 5.93
C ILE A 32 8.48 -14.67 5.74
N PRO A 33 7.99 -15.17 4.59
CA PRO A 33 7.96 -16.60 4.33
C PRO A 33 9.39 -17.15 4.23
N GLU A 34 9.62 -18.34 4.79
CA GLU A 34 10.92 -19.03 4.80
C GLU A 34 11.43 -19.33 3.37
N SER A 35 10.51 -19.50 2.43
CA SER A 35 10.80 -19.71 1.01
C SER A 35 9.77 -19.02 0.13
N ILE A 36 10.18 -18.61 -1.06
CA ILE A 36 9.28 -18.03 -2.06
C ILE A 36 8.82 -19.16 -2.99
N PRO A 37 7.49 -19.36 -3.15
CA PRO A 37 6.96 -20.33 -4.09
C PRO A 37 7.26 -19.91 -5.54
N SER A 38 7.42 -20.89 -6.44
CA SER A 38 7.71 -20.63 -7.85
C SER A 38 6.45 -20.69 -8.71
N LEU A 39 6.43 -19.87 -9.76
CA LEU A 39 5.48 -19.91 -10.87
C LEU A 39 6.25 -20.21 -12.14
N ASP A 40 5.94 -21.33 -12.78
CA ASP A 40 6.46 -21.69 -14.08
C ASP A 40 5.56 -21.18 -15.23
N GLU A 41 6.00 -21.39 -16.46
CA GLU A 41 5.25 -21.02 -17.67
C GLU A 41 3.85 -21.63 -17.70
N VAL A 42 3.71 -22.88 -17.25
CA VAL A 42 2.43 -23.61 -17.26
C VAL A 42 1.45 -22.93 -16.27
N ALA A 43 1.92 -22.61 -15.09
CA ALA A 43 1.13 -21.91 -14.07
C ALA A 43 0.71 -20.51 -14.55
N ILE A 44 1.64 -19.72 -15.11
CA ILE A 44 1.34 -18.37 -15.63
C ILE A 44 0.37 -18.45 -16.82
N SER A 45 0.53 -19.41 -17.73
CA SER A 45 -0.39 -19.61 -18.86
C SER A 45 -1.80 -19.99 -18.39
N ALA A 46 -1.92 -20.82 -17.36
CA ALA A 46 -3.21 -21.15 -16.76
C ALA A 46 -3.85 -19.93 -16.10
N LEU A 47 -3.06 -19.13 -15.36
CA LEU A 47 -3.51 -17.89 -14.71
C LEU A 47 -3.98 -16.84 -15.73
N ALA A 48 -3.42 -16.81 -16.94
CA ALA A 48 -3.84 -15.85 -17.97
C ALA A 48 -5.32 -16.04 -18.38
N GLY A 49 -5.85 -17.26 -18.27
CA GLY A 49 -7.27 -17.56 -18.52
C GLY A 49 -8.21 -17.33 -17.33
N MET A 50 -7.69 -16.93 -16.15
CA MET A 50 -8.46 -16.76 -14.93
C MET A 50 -8.87 -15.31 -14.71
N THR A 51 -9.95 -15.11 -13.94
CA THR A 51 -10.34 -13.80 -13.42
C THR A 51 -9.36 -13.33 -12.33
N TYR A 52 -9.36 -12.02 -12.03
CA TYR A 52 -8.56 -11.46 -10.93
C TYR A 52 -8.82 -12.17 -9.59
N THR A 53 -10.08 -12.48 -9.30
CA THR A 53 -10.49 -13.15 -8.06
C THR A 53 -9.93 -14.57 -7.95
N GLU A 54 -9.95 -15.32 -9.06
CA GLU A 54 -9.37 -16.68 -9.12
C GLU A 54 -7.85 -16.63 -8.99
N ARG A 55 -7.19 -15.68 -9.69
CA ARG A 55 -5.75 -15.44 -9.53
C ARG A 55 -5.39 -15.09 -8.09
N ALA A 56 -6.20 -14.24 -7.42
CA ALA A 56 -5.99 -13.87 -6.03
C ALA A 56 -6.07 -15.09 -5.10
N ALA A 57 -7.09 -15.92 -5.25
CA ALA A 57 -7.23 -17.15 -4.47
C ALA A 57 -6.04 -18.10 -4.68
N TYR A 58 -5.63 -18.31 -5.94
CA TYR A 58 -4.50 -19.17 -6.28
C TYR A 58 -3.18 -18.65 -5.72
N ILE A 59 -2.81 -17.38 -5.99
CA ILE A 59 -1.54 -16.81 -5.53
C ILE A 59 -1.48 -16.78 -4.00
N LEU A 60 -2.58 -16.42 -3.34
CA LEU A 60 -2.62 -16.42 -1.88
C LEU A 60 -2.51 -17.84 -1.29
N SER A 61 -3.02 -18.88 -1.94
CA SER A 61 -2.90 -20.25 -1.47
C SER A 61 -1.44 -20.76 -1.42
N LEU A 62 -0.57 -20.21 -2.28
CA LEU A 62 0.85 -20.55 -2.27
C LEU A 62 1.57 -20.06 -1.00
N PHE A 63 1.09 -18.95 -0.42
CA PHE A 63 1.64 -18.35 0.79
C PHE A 63 0.85 -18.74 2.05
N LEU A 64 -0.47 -18.73 2.00
CA LEU A 64 -1.36 -18.91 3.14
C LEU A 64 -1.81 -20.38 3.23
N THR A 65 -0.84 -21.31 3.39
CA THR A 65 -1.05 -22.76 3.28
C THR A 65 -1.86 -23.38 4.42
N ASP A 66 -2.13 -22.66 5.47
CA ASP A 66 -3.00 -23.04 6.59
C ASP A 66 -4.46 -22.56 6.42
N TYR A 67 -4.77 -21.87 5.30
CA TYR A 67 -6.12 -21.55 4.87
C TYR A 67 -6.58 -22.55 3.81
N SER A 68 -7.84 -22.94 3.85
CA SER A 68 -8.41 -23.79 2.81
C SER A 68 -8.66 -23.00 1.52
N GLU A 69 -8.69 -23.70 0.39
CA GLU A 69 -9.00 -23.12 -0.90
C GLU A 69 -10.36 -22.39 -0.89
N SER A 70 -11.37 -22.99 -0.24
CA SER A 70 -12.70 -22.38 -0.12
C SER A 70 -12.71 -21.08 0.68
N GLU A 71 -11.91 -20.99 1.77
CA GLU A 71 -11.76 -19.77 2.56
C GLU A 71 -11.10 -18.65 1.74
N LEU A 72 -10.02 -18.97 1.02
CA LEU A 72 -9.33 -17.99 0.18
C LEU A 72 -10.18 -17.52 -0.99
N LYS A 73 -10.91 -18.44 -1.63
CA LYS A 73 -11.83 -18.10 -2.71
C LYS A 73 -12.94 -17.18 -2.22
N ALA A 74 -13.61 -17.54 -1.13
CA ALA A 74 -14.65 -16.70 -0.53
C ALA A 74 -14.13 -15.31 -0.10
N ALA A 75 -12.94 -15.25 0.49
CA ALA A 75 -12.31 -14.00 0.87
C ALA A 75 -11.98 -13.12 -0.35
N ALA A 76 -11.46 -13.71 -1.44
CA ALA A 76 -11.14 -13.01 -2.68
C ALA A 76 -12.40 -12.51 -3.40
N GLU A 77 -13.46 -13.34 -3.50
CA GLU A 77 -14.75 -12.96 -4.09
C GLU A 77 -15.39 -11.79 -3.33
N ALA A 78 -15.38 -11.84 -2.00
CA ALA A 78 -15.93 -10.76 -1.17
C ALA A 78 -15.07 -9.48 -1.20
N ALA A 79 -13.75 -9.60 -1.43
CA ALA A 79 -12.84 -8.46 -1.49
C ALA A 79 -12.86 -7.75 -2.85
N TYR A 80 -12.86 -8.51 -3.96
CA TYR A 80 -12.61 -8.00 -5.31
C TYR A 80 -13.80 -8.12 -6.25
N SER A 81 -15.03 -8.05 -5.69
CA SER A 81 -16.25 -8.12 -6.50
C SER A 81 -16.35 -6.96 -7.49
N THR A 82 -16.92 -7.23 -8.67
CA THR A 82 -17.21 -6.21 -9.68
C THR A 82 -18.12 -5.10 -9.14
N GLU A 83 -18.98 -5.40 -8.17
CA GLU A 83 -19.84 -4.41 -7.51
C GLU A 83 -18.99 -3.36 -6.75
N LYS A 84 -17.94 -3.81 -6.03
CA LYS A 84 -17.07 -2.92 -5.27
C LYS A 84 -16.12 -2.11 -6.14
N PHE A 85 -15.60 -2.73 -7.20
CA PHE A 85 -14.60 -2.11 -8.06
C PHE A 85 -15.18 -1.43 -9.30
N GLY A 86 -16.47 -1.68 -9.60
CA GLY A 86 -17.12 -1.12 -10.78
C GLY A 86 -16.68 -1.75 -12.10
N GLY A 87 -15.84 -2.79 -12.06
CA GLY A 87 -15.22 -3.47 -13.17
C GLY A 87 -14.09 -4.40 -12.72
N PRO A 88 -13.07 -4.64 -13.55
CA PRO A 88 -11.85 -5.33 -13.16
C PRO A 88 -11.16 -4.63 -11.97
N ALA A 89 -10.60 -5.41 -11.03
CA ALA A 89 -10.00 -4.84 -9.82
C ALA A 89 -8.69 -4.07 -10.09
N ALA A 90 -7.93 -4.47 -11.10
CA ALA A 90 -6.63 -3.89 -11.44
C ALA A 90 -6.47 -3.83 -12.98
N PRO A 91 -7.27 -3.01 -13.70
CA PRO A 91 -7.18 -2.91 -15.15
C PRO A 91 -5.89 -2.22 -15.58
N ILE A 92 -5.50 -2.45 -16.84
CA ILE A 92 -4.35 -1.82 -17.47
C ILE A 92 -4.84 -0.83 -18.52
N ALA A 93 -4.36 0.40 -18.47
CA ALA A 93 -4.53 1.40 -19.50
C ALA A 93 -3.25 1.54 -20.33
N LYS A 94 -3.37 1.53 -21.65
CA LYS A 94 -2.24 1.83 -22.55
C LYS A 94 -2.13 3.35 -22.73
N VAL A 95 -1.00 3.91 -22.33
CA VAL A 95 -0.74 5.35 -22.36
C VAL A 95 0.56 5.60 -23.14
N GLY A 96 0.43 6.04 -24.39
CA GLY A 96 1.55 6.08 -25.32
C GLY A 96 2.13 4.69 -25.54
N ASP A 97 3.43 4.52 -25.27
CA ASP A 97 4.14 3.25 -25.38
C ASP A 97 4.18 2.44 -24.08
N ASP A 98 3.63 2.99 -22.99
CA ASP A 98 3.67 2.41 -21.67
C ASP A 98 2.30 1.86 -21.24
N TYR A 99 2.32 0.97 -20.25
CA TYR A 99 1.12 0.40 -19.63
C TYR A 99 0.97 0.94 -18.21
N PHE A 100 -0.25 1.43 -17.86
CA PHE A 100 -0.55 1.95 -16.55
C PHE A 100 -1.45 0.95 -15.82
N LEU A 101 -0.93 0.37 -14.74
CA LEU A 101 -1.68 -0.53 -13.87
C LEU A 101 -2.51 0.28 -12.88
N GLU A 102 -3.82 0.38 -13.11
CA GLU A 102 -4.72 1.19 -12.32
C GLU A 102 -5.23 0.44 -11.08
N LEU A 103 -4.69 0.74 -9.92
CA LEU A 103 -5.01 0.08 -8.65
C LEU A 103 -6.05 0.85 -7.79
N TRP A 104 -6.72 1.84 -8.36
CA TRP A 104 -7.56 2.79 -7.64
C TRP A 104 -9.05 2.68 -7.96
N HIS A 105 -9.50 1.63 -8.61
CA HIS A 105 -10.93 1.39 -8.90
C HIS A 105 -11.72 0.88 -7.70
N GLY A 106 -11.05 0.56 -6.60
CA GLY A 106 -11.66 0.12 -5.35
C GLY A 106 -12.49 1.18 -4.64
N PRO A 107 -13.18 0.80 -3.56
CA PRO A 107 -14.17 1.63 -2.87
C PRO A 107 -13.62 2.91 -2.24
N THR A 108 -12.30 3.09 -2.16
CA THR A 108 -11.69 4.31 -1.60
C THR A 108 -10.85 5.08 -2.61
N SER A 109 -10.83 4.64 -3.86
CA SER A 109 -10.07 5.25 -4.96
C SER A 109 -8.56 5.36 -4.72
N ALA A 110 -7.99 4.34 -4.05
CA ALA A 110 -6.55 4.21 -3.81
C ALA A 110 -6.13 2.73 -3.81
N PHE A 111 -4.88 2.44 -4.21
CA PHE A 111 -4.31 1.08 -4.27
C PHE A 111 -4.37 0.32 -2.95
N LYS A 112 -4.51 1.03 -1.84
CA LYS A 112 -4.61 0.44 -0.50
C LYS A 112 -5.80 -0.50 -0.37
N ASP A 113 -6.85 -0.30 -1.18
CA ASP A 113 -8.00 -1.20 -1.28
C ASP A 113 -7.59 -2.61 -1.69
N MET A 114 -6.58 -2.76 -2.57
CA MET A 114 -6.12 -4.06 -3.05
C MET A 114 -5.66 -5.01 -1.92
N ALA A 115 -5.18 -4.45 -0.82
CA ALA A 115 -4.82 -5.23 0.36
C ALA A 115 -5.88 -5.12 1.47
N LEU A 116 -6.44 -3.93 1.71
CA LEU A 116 -7.33 -3.71 2.84
C LEU A 116 -8.76 -4.23 2.64
N GLN A 117 -9.17 -4.58 1.41
CA GLN A 117 -10.44 -5.28 1.20
C GLN A 117 -10.37 -6.78 1.58
N ILE A 118 -9.21 -7.42 1.47
CA ILE A 118 -9.08 -8.85 1.79
C ILE A 118 -8.47 -9.10 3.18
N MET A 119 -7.51 -8.31 3.63
CA MET A 119 -6.80 -8.51 4.91
C MET A 119 -7.74 -8.68 6.12
N PRO A 120 -8.83 -7.88 6.31
CA PRO A 120 -9.71 -8.05 7.46
C PRO A 120 -10.39 -9.40 7.50
N ARG A 121 -10.73 -9.97 6.34
CA ARG A 121 -11.31 -11.30 6.20
C ARG A 121 -10.32 -12.39 6.57
N LEU A 122 -9.08 -12.24 6.10
CA LEU A 122 -7.99 -13.13 6.49
C LEU A 122 -7.71 -13.05 8.00
N LEU A 123 -7.77 -11.85 8.59
CA LEU A 123 -7.61 -11.66 10.03
C LEU A 123 -8.74 -12.34 10.81
N SER A 124 -9.99 -12.15 10.44
CA SER A 124 -11.14 -12.81 11.07
C SER A 124 -10.99 -14.34 11.06
N LEU A 125 -10.60 -14.91 9.91
CA LEU A 125 -10.27 -16.34 9.81
C LEU A 125 -9.09 -16.74 10.68
N SER A 126 -8.05 -15.89 10.77
CA SER A 126 -6.86 -16.14 11.59
C SER A 126 -7.20 -16.31 13.07
N LEU A 127 -8.16 -15.53 13.59
CA LEU A 127 -8.59 -15.66 14.99
C LEU A 127 -9.09 -17.08 15.29
N GLY A 128 -9.95 -17.60 14.41
CA GLY A 128 -10.44 -19.00 14.55
C GLY A 128 -9.33 -20.03 14.43
N LYS A 129 -8.45 -19.89 13.41
CA LYS A 129 -7.34 -20.84 13.15
C LYS A 129 -6.29 -20.89 14.26
N THR A 130 -6.12 -19.79 14.98
CA THR A 130 -5.16 -19.68 16.10
C THR A 130 -5.79 -19.92 17.47
N GLY A 131 -7.10 -20.29 17.52
CA GLY A 131 -7.81 -20.50 18.79
C GLY A 131 -7.95 -19.22 19.62
N GLU A 132 -7.90 -18.04 18.98
CA GLU A 132 -8.09 -16.77 19.67
C GLU A 132 -9.56 -16.57 20.02
N GLU A 133 -9.88 -16.39 21.31
CA GLU A 133 -11.25 -16.20 21.77
C GLU A 133 -11.67 -14.72 21.77
N LYS A 134 -10.68 -13.80 21.87
CA LYS A 134 -10.92 -12.35 21.86
C LYS A 134 -11.07 -11.83 20.44
N ASP A 135 -11.78 -10.73 20.28
CA ASP A 135 -11.91 -10.01 19.03
C ASP A 135 -10.78 -8.97 18.87
N ALA A 136 -10.38 -8.74 17.63
CA ALA A 136 -9.33 -7.77 17.32
C ALA A 136 -9.87 -6.32 17.36
N TYR A 137 -9.18 -5.44 18.09
CA TYR A 137 -9.44 -4.01 18.09
C TYR A 137 -8.31 -3.28 17.35
N ILE A 138 -8.62 -2.84 16.14
CA ILE A 138 -7.65 -2.22 15.23
C ILE A 138 -7.54 -0.73 15.52
N LEU A 139 -6.33 -0.25 15.84
CA LEU A 139 -6.05 1.18 15.96
C LEU A 139 -5.22 1.66 14.77
N VAL A 140 -5.66 2.77 14.18
CA VAL A 140 -4.98 3.39 13.03
C VAL A 140 -4.81 4.88 13.28
N ALA A 141 -3.58 5.37 13.18
CA ALA A 141 -3.30 6.78 12.95
C ALA A 141 -3.12 7.00 11.44
N THR A 142 -3.73 8.04 10.88
CA THR A 142 -3.69 8.27 9.43
C THR A 142 -3.57 9.74 9.07
N SER A 143 -2.89 10.00 7.95
CA SER A 143 -2.91 11.27 7.24
C SER A 143 -3.93 11.31 6.08
N GLY A 144 -4.80 10.28 5.93
CA GLY A 144 -5.86 10.25 4.93
C GLY A 144 -6.16 8.86 4.38
N ASP A 145 -5.55 8.48 3.25
CA ASP A 145 -5.91 7.29 2.45
C ASP A 145 -5.90 5.96 3.20
N THR A 146 -4.89 5.73 4.04
CA THR A 146 -4.78 4.47 4.78
C THR A 146 -5.93 4.29 5.77
N GLY A 147 -6.30 5.37 6.47
CA GLY A 147 -7.42 5.32 7.43
C GLY A 147 -8.75 5.05 6.74
N LYS A 148 -9.03 5.74 5.62
CA LYS A 148 -10.27 5.49 4.87
C LYS A 148 -10.31 4.07 4.29
N ALA A 149 -9.21 3.60 3.70
CA ALA A 149 -9.16 2.25 3.14
C ALA A 149 -9.29 1.16 4.23
N ALA A 150 -8.73 1.40 5.43
CA ALA A 150 -8.92 0.52 6.57
C ALA A 150 -10.37 0.53 7.06
N LEU A 151 -10.97 1.70 7.28
CA LEU A 151 -12.38 1.81 7.68
C LEU A 151 -13.31 1.05 6.73
N GLU A 152 -13.09 1.18 5.42
CA GLU A 152 -13.90 0.53 4.40
C GLU A 152 -13.72 -0.99 4.40
N GLY A 153 -12.46 -1.45 4.47
CA GLY A 153 -12.14 -2.87 4.45
C GLY A 153 -12.59 -3.62 5.70
N TYR A 154 -12.48 -2.98 6.88
CA TYR A 154 -12.88 -3.55 8.17
C TYR A 154 -14.37 -3.37 8.49
N CYS A 155 -15.11 -2.57 7.69
CA CYS A 155 -16.53 -2.32 7.89
C CYS A 155 -17.33 -3.62 7.97
N ASP A 156 -18.03 -3.83 9.10
CA ASP A 156 -18.90 -4.98 9.38
C ASP A 156 -18.24 -6.36 9.19
N ILE A 157 -16.91 -6.45 9.35
CA ILE A 157 -16.19 -7.72 9.41
C ILE A 157 -16.34 -8.32 10.79
N ASP A 158 -16.69 -9.61 10.82
CA ASP A 158 -16.89 -10.37 12.05
C ASP A 158 -15.62 -10.44 12.89
N ARG A 159 -15.76 -10.37 14.22
CA ARG A 159 -14.70 -10.45 15.22
C ARG A 159 -13.63 -9.35 15.13
N VAL A 160 -13.94 -8.22 14.48
CA VAL A 160 -13.01 -7.11 14.34
C VAL A 160 -13.71 -5.79 14.63
N LYS A 161 -13.07 -4.91 15.38
CA LYS A 161 -13.45 -3.50 15.56
C LYS A 161 -12.33 -2.60 15.11
N ILE A 162 -12.65 -1.41 14.61
CA ILE A 162 -11.64 -0.47 14.15
C ILE A 162 -11.91 0.95 14.67
N GLN A 163 -10.86 1.60 15.16
CA GLN A 163 -10.86 3.02 15.46
C GLN A 163 -9.73 3.72 14.70
N VAL A 164 -10.10 4.80 14.03
CA VAL A 164 -9.17 5.64 13.26
C VAL A 164 -9.05 7.00 13.92
N PHE A 165 -7.81 7.42 14.16
CA PHE A 165 -7.45 8.76 14.56
C PHE A 165 -6.83 9.52 13.38
N TYR A 166 -7.28 10.75 13.13
CA TYR A 166 -6.71 11.62 12.13
C TYR A 166 -6.59 13.07 12.63
N PRO A 167 -5.58 13.84 12.20
CA PRO A 167 -5.43 15.23 12.61
C PRO A 167 -6.47 16.12 11.92
N VAL A 168 -6.99 17.11 12.66
CA VAL A 168 -7.91 18.12 12.08
C VAL A 168 -7.25 18.87 10.92
N ASN A 169 -5.93 19.12 11.00
CA ASN A 169 -5.15 19.77 9.96
C ASN A 169 -4.25 18.79 9.21
N GLY A 170 -4.01 19.03 7.92
CA GLY A 170 -3.12 18.18 7.10
C GLY A 170 -3.79 17.00 6.40
N VAL A 171 -5.12 16.87 6.51
CA VAL A 171 -5.93 15.91 5.75
C VAL A 171 -6.89 16.70 4.84
N SER A 172 -7.02 16.33 3.56
CA SER A 172 -7.92 17.02 2.63
C SER A 172 -9.39 16.92 3.07
N ASN A 173 -10.22 17.87 2.67
CA ASN A 173 -11.65 17.85 3.01
C ASN A 173 -12.37 16.62 2.42
N ILE A 174 -11.93 16.14 1.25
CA ILE A 174 -12.42 14.90 0.64
C ILE A 174 -12.12 13.71 1.56
N GLN A 175 -10.87 13.56 2.01
CA GLN A 175 -10.47 12.45 2.88
C GLN A 175 -11.15 12.52 4.26
N LYS A 176 -11.28 13.72 4.85
CA LYS A 176 -12.05 13.92 6.10
C LYS A 176 -13.49 13.47 5.92
N LYS A 177 -14.14 13.92 4.87
CA LYS A 177 -15.53 13.57 4.59
C LYS A 177 -15.67 12.07 4.36
N GLN A 178 -14.75 11.44 3.61
CA GLN A 178 -14.74 9.99 3.41
C GLN A 178 -14.67 9.20 4.73
N MET A 179 -13.87 9.65 5.70
CA MET A 179 -13.77 9.00 7.02
C MET A 179 -14.97 9.32 7.90
N ALA A 180 -15.37 10.60 7.97
CA ALA A 180 -16.46 11.05 8.84
C ALA A 180 -17.84 10.51 8.43
N SER A 181 -18.03 10.13 7.16
CA SER A 181 -19.26 9.53 6.63
C SER A 181 -19.23 7.99 6.59
N GLN A 182 -18.16 7.35 7.10
CA GLN A 182 -18.02 5.90 7.06
C GLN A 182 -19.22 5.18 7.70
N LYS A 183 -19.77 4.20 7.01
CA LYS A 183 -20.81 3.31 7.51
C LYS A 183 -20.19 2.12 8.29
N GLY A 184 -21.05 1.36 8.96
CA GLY A 184 -20.67 0.16 9.71
C GLY A 184 -20.95 0.29 11.20
N SER A 185 -21.17 -0.84 11.86
CA SER A 185 -21.47 -0.93 13.29
C SER A 185 -20.20 -1.09 14.15
N ASN A 186 -19.13 -1.58 13.56
CA ASN A 186 -17.86 -1.90 14.21
C ASN A 186 -16.75 -0.86 13.97
N VAL A 187 -17.07 0.29 13.38
CA VAL A 187 -16.11 1.35 13.03
C VAL A 187 -16.29 2.58 13.93
N ASN A 188 -15.20 3.22 14.29
CA ASN A 188 -15.16 4.49 14.98
C ASN A 188 -14.10 5.42 14.40
N VAL A 189 -14.40 6.73 14.35
CA VAL A 189 -13.51 7.75 13.80
C VAL A 189 -13.45 8.93 14.73
N VAL A 190 -12.25 9.36 15.08
CA VAL A 190 -12.01 10.47 16.00
C VAL A 190 -10.94 11.38 15.39
N SER A 191 -11.25 12.66 15.28
CA SER A 191 -10.25 13.67 14.92
C SER A 191 -9.50 14.17 16.17
N ILE A 192 -8.26 14.59 16.00
CA ILE A 192 -7.45 15.15 17.07
C ILE A 192 -7.01 16.59 16.76
N ASN A 193 -6.93 17.43 17.77
CA ASN A 193 -6.34 18.77 17.70
C ASN A 193 -4.81 18.68 17.71
N GLY A 194 -4.22 18.21 16.60
CA GLY A 194 -2.79 17.98 16.45
C GLY A 194 -2.41 17.71 15.01
N ASN A 195 -1.21 17.25 14.81
CA ASN A 195 -0.69 16.82 13.51
C ASN A 195 -0.64 15.28 13.41
N PHE A 196 -0.13 14.76 12.29
CA PHE A 196 -0.04 13.30 12.07
C PHE A 196 0.92 12.61 13.06
N ASP A 197 2.01 13.27 13.45
CA ASP A 197 2.96 12.71 14.42
C ASP A 197 2.33 12.59 15.81
N ASP A 198 1.46 13.53 16.18
CA ASP A 198 0.68 13.46 17.43
C ASP A 198 -0.28 12.25 17.41
N ALA A 199 -1.00 12.04 16.29
CA ALA A 199 -1.88 10.89 16.12
C ALA A 199 -1.09 9.57 16.22
N GLN A 200 0.06 9.50 15.54
CA GLN A 200 0.90 8.30 15.52
C GLN A 200 1.53 8.01 16.89
N SER A 201 2.00 9.06 17.58
CA SER A 201 2.57 8.96 18.92
C SER A 201 1.52 8.54 19.93
N GLY A 202 0.29 9.08 19.84
CA GLY A 202 -0.83 8.70 20.66
C GLY A 202 -1.20 7.22 20.50
N VAL A 203 -1.30 6.73 19.26
CA VAL A 203 -1.56 5.30 19.00
C VAL A 203 -0.44 4.42 19.55
N LYS A 204 0.84 4.79 19.37
CA LYS A 204 1.97 4.06 19.97
C LYS A 204 1.91 4.04 21.49
N ALA A 205 1.56 5.16 22.12
CA ALA A 205 1.40 5.24 23.58
C ALA A 205 0.26 4.34 24.08
N ILE A 206 -0.86 4.26 23.35
CA ILE A 206 -1.96 3.34 23.67
C ILE A 206 -1.49 1.89 23.58
N PHE A 207 -0.79 1.50 22.53
CA PHE A 207 -0.23 0.13 22.38
C PHE A 207 0.76 -0.23 23.49
N ALA A 208 1.48 0.74 24.06
CA ALA A 208 2.42 0.53 25.14
C ALA A 208 1.77 0.57 26.55
N ASN A 209 0.51 0.97 26.67
CA ASN A 209 -0.16 1.15 27.94
C ASN A 209 -0.79 -0.16 28.42
N GLU A 210 -0.26 -0.72 29.53
CA GLU A 210 -0.70 -1.99 30.09
C GLU A 210 -2.11 -1.91 30.72
N ASP A 211 -2.51 -0.75 31.25
CA ASP A 211 -3.86 -0.57 31.82
C ASP A 211 -4.91 -0.56 30.69
N ALA A 212 -4.60 0.09 29.55
CA ALA A 212 -5.46 0.06 28.38
C ALA A 212 -5.60 -1.36 27.79
N LYS A 213 -4.49 -2.13 27.75
CA LYS A 213 -4.55 -3.54 27.34
C LYS A 213 -5.46 -4.36 28.21
N ARG A 214 -5.30 -4.26 29.54
CA ARG A 214 -6.14 -4.98 30.51
C ARG A 214 -7.62 -4.61 30.37
N ALA A 215 -7.91 -3.31 30.30
CA ALA A 215 -9.29 -2.83 30.13
C ALA A 215 -9.95 -3.34 28.85
N LEU A 216 -9.16 -3.51 27.77
CA LEU A 216 -9.63 -4.08 26.52
C LEU A 216 -9.86 -5.60 26.64
N GLU A 217 -8.95 -6.30 27.31
CA GLU A 217 -9.05 -7.74 27.56
C GLU A 217 -10.28 -8.11 28.39
N GLU A 218 -10.62 -7.29 29.39
CA GLU A 218 -11.85 -7.44 30.17
C GLU A 218 -13.12 -7.32 29.32
N LYS A 219 -13.04 -6.60 28.18
CA LYS A 219 -14.12 -6.49 27.18
C LYS A 219 -14.08 -7.60 26.12
N GLY A 220 -13.19 -8.60 26.26
CA GLY A 220 -13.00 -9.65 25.27
C GLY A 220 -12.32 -9.16 23.98
N LEU A 221 -11.49 -8.13 24.05
CA LEU A 221 -10.80 -7.53 22.92
C LEU A 221 -9.28 -7.56 23.11
N PHE A 222 -8.53 -7.48 22.00
CA PHE A 222 -7.09 -7.23 22.04
C PHE A 222 -6.67 -6.24 20.97
N PHE A 223 -5.61 -5.49 21.21
CA PHE A 223 -5.10 -4.53 20.23
C PHE A 223 -4.44 -5.22 19.05
N SER A 224 -4.76 -4.75 17.84
CA SER A 224 -4.10 -5.11 16.61
C SER A 224 -3.97 -3.90 15.68
N SER A 225 -3.24 -4.05 14.59
CA SER A 225 -2.91 -2.95 13.67
C SER A 225 -3.14 -3.34 12.21
N ALA A 226 -3.68 -2.39 11.44
CA ALA A 226 -3.79 -2.48 9.99
C ALA A 226 -2.53 -1.97 9.25
N ASN A 227 -1.36 -1.98 9.89
CA ASN A 227 -0.13 -1.41 9.34
C ASN A 227 0.35 -2.15 8.09
N SER A 228 1.06 -1.44 7.19
CA SER A 228 1.63 -1.98 5.95
C SER A 228 2.71 -3.05 6.17
N ILE A 229 3.24 -3.19 7.39
CA ILE A 229 4.21 -4.22 7.75
C ILE A 229 3.59 -5.62 7.90
N ASN A 230 2.27 -5.72 8.14
CA ASN A 230 1.59 -7.01 8.27
C ASN A 230 1.67 -7.79 6.95
N TRP A 231 2.00 -9.09 7.03
CA TRP A 231 2.07 -9.96 5.86
C TRP A 231 0.72 -10.04 5.12
N GLY A 232 -0.39 -10.01 5.84
CA GLY A 232 -1.74 -9.97 5.26
C GLY A 232 -2.02 -8.71 4.40
N ARG A 233 -1.18 -7.66 4.53
CA ARG A 233 -1.19 -6.49 3.64
C ARG A 233 -0.21 -6.57 2.48
N LEU A 234 0.88 -7.32 2.65
CA LEU A 234 1.89 -7.47 1.60
C LEU A 234 1.49 -8.53 0.57
N ALA A 235 1.09 -9.72 1.03
CA ALA A 235 0.81 -10.84 0.14
C ALA A 235 -0.25 -10.53 -0.95
N PRO A 236 -1.37 -9.85 -0.65
CA PRO A 236 -2.35 -9.50 -1.69
C PRO A 236 -1.81 -8.58 -2.79
N GLN A 237 -0.73 -7.85 -2.52
CA GLN A 237 -0.12 -6.97 -3.51
C GLN A 237 0.69 -7.72 -4.57
N ILE A 238 1.10 -8.96 -4.30
CA ILE A 238 1.77 -9.82 -5.30
C ILE A 238 0.79 -10.13 -6.44
N VAL A 239 -0.49 -10.28 -6.13
CA VAL A 239 -1.55 -10.71 -7.06
C VAL A 239 -1.66 -9.78 -8.26
N TYR A 240 -1.67 -8.47 -8.06
CA TYR A 240 -1.89 -7.55 -9.17
C TYR A 240 -0.70 -7.47 -10.13
N TYR A 241 0.52 -7.78 -9.71
CA TYR A 241 1.65 -7.90 -10.63
C TYR A 241 1.57 -9.15 -11.51
N VAL A 242 1.23 -10.29 -10.89
CA VAL A 242 0.98 -11.52 -11.64
C VAL A 242 -0.22 -11.32 -12.59
N SER A 243 -1.29 -10.68 -12.11
CA SER A 243 -2.48 -10.38 -12.91
C SER A 243 -2.16 -9.49 -14.10
N ALA A 244 -1.39 -8.41 -13.88
CA ALA A 244 -0.99 -7.51 -14.97
C ALA A 244 -0.18 -8.22 -16.06
N TYR A 245 0.77 -9.07 -15.66
CA TYR A 245 1.54 -9.84 -16.63
C TYR A 245 0.66 -10.82 -17.42
N CYS A 246 -0.26 -11.50 -16.74
CA CYS A 246 -1.24 -12.40 -17.37
C CYS A 246 -2.19 -11.67 -18.33
N ASP A 247 -2.66 -10.49 -17.96
CA ASP A 247 -3.57 -9.69 -18.81
C ASP A 247 -2.85 -9.21 -20.08
N LEU A 248 -1.59 -8.74 -19.97
CA LEU A 248 -0.79 -8.35 -21.13
C LEU A 248 -0.50 -9.54 -22.08
N ILE A 249 -0.34 -10.75 -21.54
CA ILE A 249 -0.25 -11.97 -22.38
C ILE A 249 -1.57 -12.24 -23.08
N ALA A 250 -2.70 -12.20 -22.33
CA ALA A 250 -4.02 -12.49 -22.88
C ALA A 250 -4.43 -11.49 -23.96
N GLU A 251 -4.01 -10.24 -23.85
CA GLU A 251 -4.22 -9.17 -24.83
C GLU A 251 -3.24 -9.23 -26.01
N GLY A 252 -2.22 -10.11 -25.95
CA GLY A 252 -1.20 -10.26 -26.99
C GLY A 252 -0.18 -9.13 -27.05
N GLU A 253 -0.09 -8.30 -26.01
CA GLU A 253 0.86 -7.19 -25.91
C GLU A 253 2.28 -7.66 -25.57
N ILE A 254 2.41 -8.78 -24.85
CA ILE A 254 3.66 -9.48 -24.56
C ILE A 254 3.48 -11.00 -24.74
N LYS A 255 4.59 -11.71 -24.83
CA LYS A 255 4.64 -13.18 -24.76
C LYS A 255 5.26 -13.61 -23.44
N PHE A 256 4.99 -14.85 -23.03
CA PHE A 256 5.69 -15.42 -21.88
C PHE A 256 7.22 -15.36 -22.10
N GLY A 257 7.94 -14.89 -21.09
CA GLY A 257 9.40 -14.69 -21.14
C GLY A 257 9.83 -13.29 -21.56
N ASP A 258 8.95 -12.49 -22.16
CA ASP A 258 9.24 -11.08 -22.41
C ASP A 258 9.38 -10.34 -21.06
N LEU A 259 10.47 -9.60 -20.89
CA LEU A 259 10.72 -8.85 -19.66
C LEU A 259 9.83 -7.61 -19.59
N LEU A 260 9.14 -7.45 -18.46
CA LEU A 260 8.34 -6.29 -18.13
C LEU A 260 9.04 -5.45 -17.04
N ASP A 261 9.53 -4.26 -17.39
CA ASP A 261 10.04 -3.32 -16.41
C ASP A 261 8.88 -2.67 -15.65
N VAL A 262 9.06 -2.41 -14.36
CA VAL A 262 7.97 -1.89 -13.51
C VAL A 262 8.42 -0.64 -12.77
N THR A 263 7.67 0.45 -12.87
CA THR A 263 7.91 1.67 -12.10
C THR A 263 6.84 1.86 -11.03
N VAL A 264 7.26 2.05 -9.79
CA VAL A 264 6.37 2.10 -8.63
C VAL A 264 6.58 3.40 -7.84
N PRO A 265 5.51 4.21 -7.62
CA PRO A 265 5.59 5.33 -6.70
C PRO A 265 5.71 4.77 -5.27
N THR A 266 6.84 5.06 -4.62
CA THR A 266 7.27 4.28 -3.46
C THR A 266 7.35 5.15 -2.19
N GLY A 267 6.64 4.71 -1.14
CA GLY A 267 6.76 5.20 0.23
C GLY A 267 7.26 4.07 1.15
N ASN A 268 6.35 3.33 1.79
CA ASN A 268 6.68 2.25 2.75
C ASN A 268 7.21 0.96 2.11
N PHE A 269 7.63 0.98 0.87
CA PHE A 269 8.26 -0.11 0.11
C PHE A 269 7.41 -1.38 -0.09
N GLY A 270 6.18 -1.45 0.43
CA GLY A 270 5.34 -2.64 0.34
C GLY A 270 4.96 -2.99 -1.09
N ASN A 271 4.56 -2.00 -1.87
CA ASN A 271 4.11 -2.17 -3.25
C ASN A 271 5.25 -2.70 -4.16
N ILE A 272 6.41 -2.02 -4.19
CA ILE A 272 7.54 -2.46 -5.01
C ILE A 272 8.17 -3.78 -4.52
N LEU A 273 8.12 -4.05 -3.20
CA LEU A 273 8.53 -5.34 -2.65
C LEU A 273 7.62 -6.48 -3.12
N ALA A 274 6.33 -6.25 -3.29
CA ALA A 274 5.42 -7.23 -3.85
C ALA A 274 5.77 -7.56 -5.32
N ALA A 275 6.19 -6.57 -6.12
CA ALA A 275 6.76 -6.80 -7.45
C ALA A 275 8.04 -7.63 -7.38
N TYR A 276 8.92 -7.33 -6.42
CA TYR A 276 10.15 -8.09 -6.22
C TYR A 276 9.88 -9.55 -5.85
N ILE A 277 8.92 -9.79 -4.97
CA ILE A 277 8.51 -11.16 -4.61
C ILE A 277 7.92 -11.87 -5.84
N ALA A 278 7.06 -11.21 -6.63
CA ALA A 278 6.55 -11.79 -7.88
C ALA A 278 7.68 -12.14 -8.85
N LYS A 279 8.70 -11.29 -8.99
CA LYS A 279 9.93 -11.59 -9.74
C LYS A 279 10.67 -12.81 -9.20
N LYS A 280 10.82 -12.91 -7.88
CA LYS A 280 11.43 -14.09 -7.22
C LYS A 280 10.60 -15.36 -7.38
N MET A 281 9.29 -15.26 -7.57
CA MET A 281 8.42 -16.38 -7.94
C MET A 281 8.66 -16.88 -9.36
N GLY A 282 9.38 -16.15 -10.19
CA GLY A 282 9.65 -16.49 -11.58
C GLY A 282 8.85 -15.68 -12.61
N LEU A 283 8.08 -14.68 -12.17
CA LEU A 283 7.43 -13.76 -13.10
C LEU A 283 8.49 -12.98 -13.88
N PRO A 284 8.45 -12.95 -15.23
CA PRO A 284 9.47 -12.30 -16.04
C PRO A 284 9.41 -10.76 -15.91
N LEU A 285 9.80 -10.25 -14.74
CA LEU A 285 9.95 -8.83 -14.50
C LEU A 285 11.40 -8.41 -14.71
N GLY A 286 11.59 -7.33 -15.43
CA GLY A 286 12.89 -6.70 -15.65
C GLY A 286 13.32 -5.86 -14.46
N LYS A 287 13.63 -4.58 -14.70
CA LYS A 287 14.03 -3.65 -13.64
C LYS A 287 12.81 -3.12 -12.86
N LEU A 288 12.94 -3.06 -11.54
CA LEU A 288 11.98 -2.44 -10.63
C LEU A 288 12.44 -1.01 -10.33
N VAL A 289 11.76 -0.03 -10.88
CA VAL A 289 12.11 1.37 -10.74
C VAL A 289 11.39 1.95 -9.53
N CYS A 290 12.15 2.24 -8.48
CA CYS A 290 11.69 2.91 -7.27
C CYS A 290 11.61 4.41 -7.52
N ALA A 291 10.41 4.94 -7.63
CA ALA A 291 10.17 6.36 -7.83
C ALA A 291 9.91 7.03 -6.48
N SER A 292 10.70 8.06 -6.16
CA SER A 292 10.56 8.90 -4.96
C SER A 292 10.10 10.30 -5.35
N ASN A 293 9.36 10.96 -4.46
CA ASN A 293 9.14 12.40 -4.55
C ASN A 293 10.34 13.16 -3.93
N LYS A 294 10.16 14.39 -3.51
CA LYS A 294 11.20 15.21 -2.87
C LYS A 294 11.80 14.55 -1.61
N ASN A 295 11.07 13.62 -0.97
CA ASN A 295 11.59 12.77 0.10
C ASN A 295 12.29 11.53 -0.53
N ASP A 296 13.50 11.72 -0.99
CA ASP A 296 14.23 10.83 -1.90
C ASP A 296 15.13 9.79 -1.22
N ILE A 297 14.91 9.52 0.08
CA ILE A 297 15.75 8.60 0.88
C ILE A 297 15.91 7.21 0.23
N LEU A 298 14.87 6.69 -0.42
CA LEU A 298 14.93 5.40 -1.10
C LEU A 298 15.76 5.45 -2.39
N THR A 299 15.65 6.55 -3.13
CA THR A 299 16.48 6.79 -4.32
C THR A 299 17.96 6.86 -3.94
N ASP A 300 18.29 7.61 -2.89
CA ASP A 300 19.66 7.68 -2.37
C ASP A 300 20.16 6.31 -1.92
N PHE A 301 19.35 5.57 -1.15
CA PHE A 301 19.73 4.24 -0.68
C PHE A 301 20.02 3.27 -1.84
N ILE A 302 19.15 3.20 -2.84
CA ILE A 302 19.33 2.31 -4.01
C ILE A 302 20.57 2.70 -4.80
N ASN A 303 20.82 4.00 -4.95
CA ASN A 303 21.95 4.49 -5.75
C ASN A 303 23.28 4.44 -5.00
N ASN A 304 23.30 4.75 -3.69
CA ASN A 304 24.53 4.96 -2.94
C ASN A 304 24.78 3.92 -1.80
N GLY A 305 23.76 3.14 -1.44
CA GLY A 305 23.84 2.15 -0.34
C GLY A 305 23.79 2.77 1.06
N ILE A 306 23.45 4.05 1.16
CA ILE A 306 23.37 4.78 2.42
C ILE A 306 21.92 5.10 2.72
N TYR A 307 21.40 4.60 3.84
CA TYR A 307 20.08 4.95 4.35
C TYR A 307 20.26 5.89 5.54
N ASP A 308 20.00 7.19 5.33
CA ASP A 308 20.15 8.24 6.34
C ASP A 308 18.83 8.98 6.56
N LYS A 309 18.14 8.70 7.70
CA LYS A 309 16.88 9.35 8.06
C LYS A 309 17.06 10.76 8.66
N ARG A 310 18.30 11.20 8.89
CA ARG A 310 18.65 12.50 9.50
C ARG A 310 18.65 13.60 8.45
N ARG A 311 17.54 13.73 7.71
CA ARG A 311 17.34 14.74 6.66
C ARG A 311 16.05 15.49 6.91
N GLU A 312 15.86 16.59 6.21
CA GLU A 312 14.62 17.34 6.25
C GLU A 312 13.46 16.53 5.70
N PHE A 313 12.29 16.66 6.32
CA PHE A 313 11.04 16.09 5.85
C PHE A 313 10.25 17.14 5.08
N PHE A 314 9.78 16.79 3.90
CA PHE A 314 9.00 17.68 3.04
C PHE A 314 7.56 17.19 2.92
N THR A 315 6.60 18.08 3.10
CA THR A 315 5.21 17.85 2.72
C THR A 315 5.04 18.15 1.25
N THR A 316 4.58 17.18 0.46
CA THR A 316 4.51 17.29 -1.00
C THR A 316 3.08 17.10 -1.52
N VAL A 317 2.89 17.30 -2.84
CA VAL A 317 1.60 17.02 -3.52
C VAL A 317 1.33 15.52 -3.67
N SER A 318 2.28 14.65 -3.35
CA SER A 318 2.15 13.18 -3.34
C SER A 318 2.32 12.58 -1.93
N PRO A 319 1.41 12.88 -0.98
CA PRO A 319 1.62 12.69 0.46
C PRO A 319 1.78 11.22 0.88
N SER A 320 1.29 10.25 0.11
CA SER A 320 1.49 8.82 0.44
C SER A 320 2.94 8.36 0.29
N MET A 321 3.80 9.18 -0.33
CA MET A 321 5.23 8.95 -0.52
C MET A 321 6.09 9.78 0.46
N ASP A 322 5.48 10.65 1.28
CA ASP A 322 6.20 11.47 2.26
C ASP A 322 6.65 10.61 3.44
N ILE A 323 7.88 10.10 3.34
CA ILE A 323 8.46 9.22 4.37
C ILE A 323 9.95 9.51 4.59
N LEU A 324 10.43 9.29 5.82
CA LEU A 324 11.84 9.18 6.17
C LEU A 324 12.22 7.77 6.62
N ILE A 325 11.23 6.92 6.97
CA ILE A 325 11.42 5.54 7.32
C ILE A 325 10.52 4.68 6.44
N SER A 326 11.12 3.86 5.60
CA SER A 326 10.44 2.95 4.69
C SER A 326 10.37 1.55 5.29
N SER A 327 9.25 1.22 5.90
CA SER A 327 9.13 0.08 6.82
C SER A 327 9.37 -1.29 6.17
N ASN A 328 8.94 -1.52 4.93
CA ASN A 328 9.11 -2.83 4.27
C ASN A 328 10.48 -3.00 3.60
N LEU A 329 11.33 -1.96 3.58
CA LEU A 329 12.70 -2.08 3.10
C LEU A 329 13.49 -3.12 3.90
N GLU A 330 13.15 -3.30 5.18
CA GLU A 330 13.72 -4.34 6.04
C GLU A 330 13.60 -5.75 5.43
N ARG A 331 12.49 -6.05 4.73
CA ARG A 331 12.34 -7.33 4.03
C ARG A 331 13.27 -7.46 2.82
N LEU A 332 13.53 -6.37 2.11
CA LEU A 332 14.54 -6.37 1.04
C LEU A 332 15.94 -6.62 1.61
N LEU A 333 16.29 -5.99 2.74
CA LEU A 333 17.54 -6.24 3.44
C LEU A 333 17.69 -7.71 3.78
N TRP A 334 16.65 -8.34 4.33
CA TRP A 334 16.67 -9.76 4.66
C TRP A 334 16.97 -10.64 3.43
N PHE A 335 16.35 -10.35 2.28
CA PHE A 335 16.64 -11.06 1.01
C PHE A 335 18.06 -10.84 0.50
N THR A 336 18.67 -9.72 0.85
CA THR A 336 19.98 -9.31 0.33
C THR A 336 21.12 -9.75 1.24
N VAL A 337 20.98 -9.53 2.55
CA VAL A 337 22.09 -9.70 3.53
C VAL A 337 21.77 -10.66 4.67
N GLY A 338 20.56 -11.28 4.69
CA GLY A 338 20.14 -12.22 5.72
C GLY A 338 19.74 -11.55 7.05
N ALA A 339 19.29 -12.39 8.01
CA ALA A 339 18.65 -11.91 9.24
C ALA A 339 19.61 -11.14 10.16
N GLU A 340 20.83 -11.64 10.38
CA GLU A 340 21.81 -11.06 11.31
C GLU A 340 22.18 -9.62 10.91
N LYS A 341 22.54 -9.43 9.65
CA LYS A 341 22.93 -8.11 9.14
C LYS A 341 21.72 -7.16 8.99
N THR A 342 20.54 -7.70 8.76
CA THR A 342 19.29 -6.92 8.80
C THR A 342 19.02 -6.38 10.19
N ALA A 343 19.15 -7.22 11.24
CA ALA A 343 19.00 -6.80 12.63
C ALA A 343 20.00 -5.68 13.00
N GLU A 344 21.28 -5.84 12.60
CA GLU A 344 22.31 -4.81 12.79
C GLU A 344 21.95 -3.48 12.10
N CYS A 345 21.50 -3.53 10.85
CA CYS A 345 21.06 -2.33 10.12
C CYS A 345 19.89 -1.63 10.80
N MET A 346 18.91 -2.39 11.30
CA MET A 346 17.74 -1.83 12.00
C MET A 346 18.11 -1.24 13.36
N GLU A 347 19.02 -1.86 14.10
CA GLU A 347 19.56 -1.31 15.35
C GLU A 347 20.30 0.02 15.09
N ARG A 348 21.17 0.07 14.10
CA ARG A 348 21.88 1.30 13.70
C ARG A 348 20.91 2.39 13.26
N LEU A 349 19.87 2.04 12.47
CA LEU A 349 18.85 3.00 12.07
C LEU A 349 18.08 3.58 13.28
N ALA A 350 17.79 2.74 14.27
CA ALA A 350 17.11 3.19 15.49
C ALA A 350 18.01 4.11 16.34
N LYS A 351 19.27 3.73 16.56
CA LYS A 351 20.23 4.39 17.45
C LYS A 351 20.88 5.61 16.80
N ASP A 352 21.43 5.44 15.59
CA ASP A 352 22.29 6.42 14.93
C ASP A 352 21.56 7.20 13.82
N GLY A 353 20.41 6.70 13.38
CA GLY A 353 19.61 7.29 12.29
C GLY A 353 20.16 6.96 10.89
N ILE A 354 21.20 6.12 10.79
CA ILE A 354 21.89 5.81 9.53
C ILE A 354 22.45 4.38 9.54
N TYR A 355 22.40 3.73 8.38
CA TYR A 355 23.21 2.54 8.08
C TYR A 355 23.72 2.58 6.64
N THR A 356 24.74 1.76 6.35
CA THR A 356 25.33 1.63 5.02
C THR A 356 25.53 0.15 4.71
N LEU A 357 25.24 -0.23 3.47
CA LEU A 357 25.54 -1.55 2.93
C LEU A 357 26.88 -1.54 2.20
N ASP A 358 27.53 -2.69 2.15
CA ASP A 358 28.73 -2.90 1.35
C ASP A 358 28.39 -3.01 -0.16
N ASN A 359 29.45 -3.01 -0.99
CA ASN A 359 29.29 -3.05 -2.43
C ASN A 359 28.65 -4.35 -2.92
N GLU A 360 28.93 -5.50 -2.28
CA GLU A 360 28.37 -6.81 -2.65
C GLU A 360 26.84 -6.82 -2.48
N ALA A 361 26.36 -6.36 -1.33
CA ALA A 361 24.93 -6.20 -1.09
C ALA A 361 24.29 -5.22 -2.08
N MET A 362 24.99 -4.14 -2.40
CA MET A 362 24.48 -3.14 -3.35
C MET A 362 24.46 -3.61 -4.80
N GLU A 363 25.35 -4.49 -5.20
CA GLU A 363 25.29 -5.13 -6.52
C GLU A 363 24.04 -5.99 -6.66
N ILE A 364 23.68 -6.77 -5.63
CA ILE A 364 22.43 -7.55 -5.59
C ILE A 364 21.20 -6.64 -5.74
N ILE A 365 21.15 -5.54 -4.96
CA ILE A 365 20.02 -4.60 -5.03
C ILE A 365 19.95 -3.93 -6.41
N ARG A 366 21.06 -3.39 -6.91
CA ARG A 366 21.09 -2.68 -8.20
C ARG A 366 20.84 -3.58 -9.40
N ASN A 367 21.05 -4.90 -9.27
CA ASN A 367 20.68 -5.85 -10.31
C ASN A 367 19.16 -5.85 -10.55
N ASP A 368 18.36 -5.71 -9.50
CA ASP A 368 16.90 -5.76 -9.58
C ASP A 368 16.25 -4.36 -9.52
N PHE A 369 16.86 -3.38 -8.89
CA PHE A 369 16.28 -2.06 -8.62
C PHE A 369 17.06 -0.92 -9.29
N ALA A 370 16.32 0.18 -9.59
CA ALA A 370 16.86 1.48 -9.95
C ALA A 370 16.08 2.57 -9.18
N GLY A 371 16.74 3.64 -8.72
CA GLY A 371 16.10 4.71 -7.95
C GLY A 371 16.12 6.03 -8.72
N TYR A 372 14.96 6.71 -8.77
CA TYR A 372 14.81 8.05 -9.35
C TYR A 372 13.93 8.92 -8.46
N ALA A 373 14.33 10.19 -8.30
CA ALA A 373 13.55 11.21 -7.61
C ALA A 373 12.90 12.18 -8.60
N CYS A 374 11.73 12.70 -8.23
CA CYS A 374 10.93 13.63 -8.99
C CYS A 374 10.61 14.87 -8.12
N SER A 375 10.90 16.06 -8.59
CA SER A 375 10.54 17.31 -7.92
C SER A 375 9.05 17.62 -8.08
N GLU A 376 8.57 18.62 -7.31
CA GLU A 376 7.19 19.10 -7.40
C GLU A 376 6.88 19.68 -8.79
N GLU A 377 7.84 20.40 -9.38
CA GLU A 377 7.74 20.99 -10.70
C GLU A 377 7.69 19.90 -11.78
N GLU A 378 8.56 18.90 -11.69
CA GLU A 378 8.57 17.76 -12.61
C GLU A 378 7.30 16.94 -12.49
N THR A 379 6.76 16.78 -11.27
CA THR A 379 5.47 16.09 -11.03
C THR A 379 4.34 16.82 -11.77
N LYS A 380 4.22 18.12 -11.59
CA LYS A 380 3.18 18.94 -12.27
C LYS A 380 3.34 18.91 -13.78
N GLN A 381 4.57 19.06 -14.26
CA GLN A 381 4.84 19.03 -15.70
C GLN A 381 4.49 17.66 -16.31
N THR A 382 4.78 16.57 -15.58
CA THR A 382 4.46 15.21 -16.03
C THR A 382 2.95 14.97 -16.15
N ILE A 383 2.14 15.46 -15.18
CA ILE A 383 0.66 15.41 -15.28
C ILE A 383 0.19 16.13 -16.55
N LYS A 384 0.71 17.34 -16.79
CA LYS A 384 0.34 18.15 -17.94
C LYS A 384 0.73 17.49 -19.26
N ASP A 385 1.97 16.96 -19.35
CA ASP A 385 2.47 16.30 -20.55
C ASP A 385 1.63 15.07 -20.89
N ILE A 386 1.42 14.17 -19.93
CA ILE A 386 0.64 12.93 -20.14
C ILE A 386 -0.80 13.27 -20.57
N PHE A 387 -1.42 14.24 -19.93
CA PHE A 387 -2.78 14.63 -20.29
C PHE A 387 -2.86 15.23 -21.67
N SER A 388 -1.93 16.14 -22.03
CA SER A 388 -1.92 16.81 -23.35
C SER A 388 -1.52 15.88 -24.50
N GLU A 389 -0.58 14.96 -24.27
CA GLU A 389 -0.04 14.08 -25.32
C GLU A 389 -0.88 12.80 -25.51
N CYS A 390 -1.42 12.25 -24.41
CA CYS A 390 -2.09 10.95 -24.41
C CYS A 390 -3.57 11.02 -23.99
N GLY A 391 -4.07 12.16 -23.53
CA GLY A 391 -5.43 12.28 -22.99
C GLY A 391 -5.65 11.52 -21.67
N TYR A 392 -4.59 11.02 -21.03
CA TYR A 392 -4.68 10.26 -19.80
C TYR A 392 -4.47 11.17 -18.58
N LEU A 393 -5.45 11.19 -17.68
CA LEU A 393 -5.37 11.97 -16.45
C LEU A 393 -4.83 11.10 -15.32
N CYS A 394 -3.66 11.41 -14.80
CA CYS A 394 -3.07 10.71 -13.65
C CYS A 394 -3.06 11.57 -12.38
N ASP A 395 -2.97 10.92 -11.23
CA ASP A 395 -2.73 11.56 -9.95
C ASP A 395 -1.24 11.93 -9.75
N THR A 396 -0.97 12.68 -8.69
CA THR A 396 0.38 13.15 -8.38
C THR A 396 1.39 12.04 -8.11
N HIS A 397 0.98 10.93 -7.47
CA HIS A 397 1.85 9.77 -7.22
C HIS A 397 2.18 9.03 -8.50
N THR A 398 1.17 8.80 -9.34
CA THR A 398 1.34 8.17 -10.66
C THR A 398 2.25 9.01 -11.54
N ALA A 399 2.16 10.35 -11.46
CA ALA A 399 3.05 11.26 -12.19
C ALA A 399 4.51 11.10 -11.79
N VAL A 400 4.80 10.95 -10.49
CA VAL A 400 6.16 10.65 -10.00
C VAL A 400 6.69 9.35 -10.61
N ALA A 401 5.86 8.28 -10.66
CA ALA A 401 6.24 7.03 -11.27
C ALA A 401 6.47 7.16 -12.78
N ALA A 402 5.59 7.86 -13.49
CA ALA A 402 5.72 8.10 -14.93
C ALA A 402 6.97 8.93 -15.28
N PHE A 403 7.29 9.94 -14.45
CA PHE A 403 8.54 10.68 -14.58
C PHE A 403 9.76 9.77 -14.43
N ALA A 404 9.79 8.93 -13.40
CA ALA A 404 10.88 7.98 -13.18
C ALA A 404 10.99 6.97 -14.33
N ALA A 405 9.88 6.49 -14.89
CA ALA A 405 9.85 5.64 -16.08
C ALA A 405 10.48 6.34 -17.30
N LYS A 406 10.18 7.62 -17.51
CA LYS A 406 10.77 8.44 -18.60
C LYS A 406 12.28 8.65 -18.39
N LYS A 407 12.74 8.80 -17.14
CA LYS A 407 14.17 8.94 -16.81
C LYS A 407 14.93 7.63 -16.88
N TYR A 408 14.29 6.51 -16.52
CA TYR A 408 14.89 5.20 -16.61
C TYR A 408 15.12 4.85 -18.09
N LYS A 409 16.36 4.53 -18.38
CA LYS A 409 16.72 4.07 -19.73
C LYS A 409 16.40 2.59 -19.85
N ARG A 410 15.27 2.27 -20.49
CA ARG A 410 14.83 0.90 -20.70
C ARG A 410 15.86 0.10 -21.50
N GLU A 411 15.95 -1.18 -21.22
CA GLU A 411 16.64 -2.13 -22.07
C GLU A 411 15.85 -2.33 -23.37
N SER A 412 16.56 -2.66 -24.46
CA SER A 412 15.92 -2.82 -25.76
C SER A 412 14.88 -3.95 -25.73
N GLY A 413 13.66 -3.64 -26.14
CA GLY A 413 12.53 -4.57 -26.23
C GLY A 413 11.68 -4.71 -24.98
N ASN A 414 12.10 -4.20 -23.82
CA ASN A 414 11.29 -4.27 -22.62
C ASN A 414 10.10 -3.29 -22.70
N LYS A 415 8.94 -3.77 -22.25
CA LYS A 415 7.76 -2.94 -21.99
C LYS A 415 7.85 -2.35 -20.58
N MET A 416 7.16 -1.22 -20.36
CA MET A 416 7.11 -0.56 -19.05
C MET A 416 5.71 -0.61 -18.48
N LEU A 417 5.59 -1.08 -17.23
CA LEU A 417 4.39 -1.01 -16.41
C LEU A 417 4.55 0.10 -15.36
N VAL A 418 3.77 1.16 -15.48
CA VAL A 418 3.70 2.25 -14.51
C VAL A 418 2.56 1.96 -13.54
N VAL A 419 2.86 1.89 -12.25
CA VAL A 419 1.83 1.59 -11.24
C VAL A 419 1.08 2.87 -10.86
N SER A 420 -0.21 2.91 -11.22
CA SER A 420 -1.13 4.02 -10.93
C SER A 420 -1.87 3.74 -9.61
N THR A 421 -1.56 4.53 -8.57
CA THR A 421 -1.91 4.18 -7.18
C THR A 421 -3.08 4.92 -6.58
N ALA A 422 -3.57 5.99 -7.22
CA ALA A 422 -4.72 6.74 -6.75
C ALA A 422 -5.50 7.37 -7.91
N SER A 423 -6.79 7.62 -7.68
CA SER A 423 -7.58 8.41 -8.60
C SER A 423 -7.13 9.88 -8.60
N PRO A 424 -7.00 10.53 -9.76
CA PRO A 424 -6.66 11.95 -9.86
C PRO A 424 -7.65 12.84 -9.11
N TYR A 425 -8.89 12.43 -8.97
CA TYR A 425 -9.93 13.17 -8.25
C TYR A 425 -9.70 13.28 -6.74
N LYS A 426 -8.91 12.40 -6.14
CA LYS A 426 -8.50 12.54 -4.72
C LYS A 426 -7.55 13.70 -4.48
N PHE A 427 -6.88 14.13 -5.52
CA PHE A 427 -5.88 15.20 -5.51
C PHE A 427 -6.25 16.30 -6.52
N ALA A 428 -7.56 16.51 -6.73
CA ALA A 428 -8.09 17.43 -7.74
C ALA A 428 -7.47 18.84 -7.68
N PRO A 429 -7.25 19.48 -6.52
CA PRO A 429 -6.57 20.77 -6.46
C PRO A 429 -5.16 20.74 -7.05
N ALA A 430 -4.36 19.73 -6.72
CA ALA A 430 -2.99 19.59 -7.22
C ALA A 430 -2.97 19.29 -8.73
N VAL A 431 -3.89 18.44 -9.20
CA VAL A 431 -4.03 18.10 -10.62
C VAL A 431 -4.47 19.30 -11.44
N LEU A 432 -5.47 20.09 -10.98
CA LEU A 432 -5.87 21.33 -11.64
C LEU A 432 -4.72 22.33 -11.73
N SER A 433 -3.99 22.51 -10.61
CA SER A 433 -2.78 23.36 -10.61
C SER A 433 -1.75 22.92 -11.65
N ALA A 434 -1.54 21.60 -11.79
CA ALA A 434 -0.62 21.04 -12.78
C ALA A 434 -1.08 21.30 -14.23
N LEU A 435 -2.39 21.26 -14.48
CA LEU A 435 -2.98 21.57 -15.78
C LEU A 435 -2.99 23.08 -16.12
N GLY A 436 -2.61 23.92 -15.15
CA GLY A 436 -2.60 25.38 -15.30
C GLY A 436 -3.98 26.02 -15.12
N GLU A 437 -4.90 25.31 -14.47
CA GLU A 437 -6.23 25.77 -14.18
C GLU A 437 -6.31 26.51 -12.84
N GLU A 438 -7.24 27.45 -12.71
CA GLU A 438 -7.58 28.08 -11.44
C GLU A 438 -8.12 27.04 -10.47
N VAL A 439 -7.59 26.98 -9.25
CA VAL A 439 -7.99 26.01 -8.23
C VAL A 439 -9.08 26.60 -7.33
N PRO A 440 -10.28 26.03 -7.28
CA PRO A 440 -11.32 26.43 -6.36
C PRO A 440 -10.89 26.30 -4.90
N CYS A 441 -11.45 27.14 -4.00
CA CYS A 441 -11.18 27.06 -2.56
C CYS A 441 -11.78 25.83 -1.90
N ASP A 442 -12.89 25.31 -2.43
CA ASP A 442 -13.54 24.10 -1.96
C ASP A 442 -13.06 22.87 -2.76
N ASP A 443 -12.69 21.80 -2.07
CA ASP A 443 -12.16 20.59 -2.71
C ASP A 443 -13.21 19.86 -3.57
N PHE A 444 -14.52 19.99 -3.25
CA PHE A 444 -15.58 19.40 -4.06
C PHE A 444 -15.85 20.23 -5.33
N ASP A 445 -15.71 21.54 -5.25
CA ASP A 445 -15.77 22.39 -6.45
C ASP A 445 -14.55 22.12 -7.35
N ALA A 446 -13.38 21.80 -6.77
CA ALA A 446 -12.23 21.36 -7.53
C ALA A 446 -12.48 20.02 -8.24
N LEU A 447 -13.20 19.06 -7.62
CA LEU A 447 -13.67 17.85 -8.27
C LEU A 447 -14.51 18.11 -9.51
N ASP A 448 -15.53 18.98 -9.37
CA ASP A 448 -16.45 19.34 -10.44
C ASP A 448 -15.73 20.07 -11.58
N LYS A 449 -14.80 20.97 -11.23
CA LYS A 449 -13.97 21.68 -12.21
C LYS A 449 -13.03 20.72 -12.94
N LEU A 450 -12.39 19.77 -12.24
CA LEU A 450 -11.53 18.80 -12.87
C LEU A 450 -12.30 17.91 -13.86
N PHE A 451 -13.53 17.51 -13.50
CA PHE A 451 -14.43 16.82 -14.44
C PHE A 451 -14.76 17.67 -15.67
N ALA A 452 -15.05 18.96 -15.48
CA ALA A 452 -15.34 19.87 -16.59
C ALA A 452 -14.15 20.02 -17.56
N VAL A 453 -12.91 20.01 -17.04
CA VAL A 453 -11.67 20.12 -17.83
C VAL A 453 -11.32 18.78 -18.50
N ALA A 454 -11.25 17.70 -17.73
CA ALA A 454 -10.70 16.42 -18.19
C ALA A 454 -11.72 15.52 -18.87
N LYS A 455 -13.03 15.68 -18.59
CA LYS A 455 -14.11 14.83 -19.09
C LYS A 455 -14.01 13.34 -18.69
N CYS A 456 -13.12 13.01 -17.74
CA CYS A 456 -13.03 11.69 -17.16
C CYS A 456 -14.07 11.49 -16.06
N ALA A 457 -14.69 10.32 -15.97
CA ALA A 457 -15.72 10.09 -14.96
C ALA A 457 -15.19 10.19 -13.53
N ILE A 458 -15.89 10.90 -12.67
CA ILE A 458 -15.61 10.93 -11.22
C ILE A 458 -15.96 9.55 -10.66
N PRO A 459 -15.07 8.89 -9.87
CA PRO A 459 -15.38 7.65 -9.19
C PRO A 459 -16.67 7.76 -8.35
N LYS A 460 -17.52 6.74 -8.40
CA LYS A 460 -18.85 6.76 -7.74
C LYS A 460 -18.76 7.06 -6.24
N ASN A 461 -17.75 6.55 -5.58
CA ASN A 461 -17.49 6.77 -4.15
C ASN A 461 -17.04 8.21 -3.82
N LEU A 462 -16.64 8.99 -4.80
CA LEU A 462 -16.30 10.41 -4.66
C LEU A 462 -17.45 11.31 -5.13
N ALA A 463 -18.16 10.94 -6.19
CA ALA A 463 -19.25 11.73 -6.77
C ALA A 463 -20.39 12.02 -5.77
N GLY A 464 -20.76 11.03 -4.93
CA GLY A 464 -21.82 11.19 -3.91
C GLY A 464 -21.34 11.70 -2.56
N LEU A 465 -20.06 12.00 -2.41
CA LEU A 465 -19.46 12.25 -1.10
C LEU A 465 -19.85 13.61 -0.52
N ARG A 466 -20.09 14.62 -1.34
CA ARG A 466 -20.48 15.97 -0.90
C ARG A 466 -21.71 15.91 0.00
N ASP A 467 -22.72 15.13 -0.38
CA ASP A 467 -24.01 15.03 0.31
C ASP A 467 -24.06 13.88 1.34
N ALA A 468 -22.96 13.14 1.49
CA ALA A 468 -22.92 12.02 2.43
C ALA A 468 -23.13 12.50 3.88
N GLU A 469 -23.93 11.76 4.65
CA GLU A 469 -24.20 12.04 6.06
C GLU A 469 -22.91 11.91 6.88
N VAL A 470 -22.61 12.93 7.66
CA VAL A 470 -21.48 12.92 8.60
C VAL A 470 -21.91 12.21 9.90
N ARG A 471 -21.31 11.06 10.18
CA ARG A 471 -21.60 10.23 11.35
C ARG A 471 -20.66 10.51 12.52
N PHE A 472 -19.40 10.87 12.23
CA PHE A 472 -18.35 11.03 13.23
C PHE A 472 -17.89 12.49 13.26
N THR A 473 -18.19 13.16 14.38
CA THR A 473 -17.90 14.59 14.60
C THR A 473 -17.01 14.85 15.80
N LYS A 474 -16.61 13.77 16.53
CA LYS A 474 -15.84 13.90 17.78
C LYS A 474 -14.42 14.37 17.47
N THR A 475 -14.02 15.48 18.09
CA THR A 475 -12.64 15.98 18.10
C THR A 475 -12.15 16.02 19.55
N ILE A 476 -10.92 15.57 19.78
CA ILE A 476 -10.31 15.48 21.10
C ILE A 476 -8.88 16.02 21.07
N GLU A 477 -8.31 16.27 22.25
CA GLU A 477 -6.88 16.54 22.39
C GLU A 477 -6.07 15.22 22.29
N PRO A 478 -4.80 15.25 21.82
CA PRO A 478 -3.96 14.05 21.76
C PRO A 478 -3.85 13.30 23.08
N SER A 479 -3.85 14.00 24.21
CA SER A 479 -3.82 13.41 25.56
C SER A 479 -5.07 12.63 25.94
N GLU A 480 -6.18 12.84 25.24
CA GLU A 480 -7.47 12.19 25.51
C GLU A 480 -7.68 10.92 24.66
N MET A 481 -6.76 10.59 23.74
CA MET A 481 -6.92 9.47 22.81
C MET A 481 -7.16 8.14 23.55
N ILE A 482 -6.44 7.88 24.63
CA ILE A 482 -6.60 6.65 25.43
C ILE A 482 -8.00 6.54 26.04
N ASN A 483 -8.62 7.66 26.45
CA ASN A 483 -9.94 7.68 27.07
C ASN A 483 -11.08 7.56 26.06
N SER A 484 -10.75 7.54 24.75
CA SER A 484 -11.73 7.42 23.66
C SER A 484 -11.94 5.98 23.18
N LEU A 485 -11.27 4.99 23.80
CA LEU A 485 -11.33 3.56 23.48
C LEU A 485 -12.59 2.86 23.97
#